data_80af734bf0ca7e0b7212cddc283936ee
#
_entry.id   80af734bf0ca7e0b7212cddc283936ee
#
_cell.length_a   1.000
_cell.length_b   1.000
_cell.length_c   1.000
_cell.angle_alpha   90.00
_cell.angle_beta   90.00
_cell.angle_gamma   90.00
#
_symmetry.space_group_name_H-M   'P 1'
#
loop_
_entity.id
_entity.type
_entity.pdbx_description
1 polymer ?
#
loop_
_entity_poly.entity_id
_entity_poly.type
_entity_poly.pdbx_seq_one_letter_code
_entity_poly.pdbx_strand_id
1 'polypeptide(L)'
;QVGTSSSTTYIDAGLNQQNYYYKIAACDNTNNCGATGTSVSGFPTGKFTSPATLIDGPSTSDITTKRAKVSWATDRKSDSKVSIGTKSGEYSPSEVGNSSQTSVHDISLDNLSPGTTYYFIVKWTDEDGNTGASAEQTFVTTAAPSIKEVEVSSIGLGNAQLAFTTRGSTKATVYYGTSESFGGLKTVNTSTAESRYQIELDGLADGTKYYYIVSTYDQEGAEYKGNVGSFSTPPRPRITNLRFQPVAGEPTSTQQVSWQTNVPSSSQVTYNTLNTAPIEVQD
;
A
#
# COMPACT_ATOMS: atom_id res chain seq x y z
N GLN A 1 -22.36 -25.83 49.75
CA GLN A 1 -21.27 -25.59 50.71
C GLN A 1 -20.04 -25.18 49.91
N VAL A 2 -19.51 -23.98 50.18
CA VAL A 2 -18.33 -23.44 49.50
C VAL A 2 -17.02 -23.81 50.22
N GLY A 3 -17.07 -24.10 51.52
CA GLY A 3 -15.93 -24.56 52.30
C GLY A 3 -16.23 -24.76 53.78
N THR A 4 -15.23 -25.24 54.52
CA THR A 4 -15.21 -25.36 55.96
C THR A 4 -13.99 -24.66 56.53
N SER A 5 -14.11 -24.11 57.74
CA SER A 5 -12.98 -23.49 58.45
C SER A 5 -12.99 -23.95 59.90
N SER A 6 -11.82 -24.25 60.45
CA SER A 6 -11.62 -24.52 61.88
C SER A 6 -11.39 -23.25 62.68
N SER A 7 -11.42 -22.09 62.03
CA SER A 7 -11.31 -20.75 62.65
C SER A 7 -12.60 -19.96 62.49
N THR A 8 -12.66 -18.80 63.09
CA THR A 8 -13.80 -17.85 62.97
C THR A 8 -13.75 -17.04 61.65
N THR A 9 -12.84 -17.40 60.71
CA THR A 9 -12.67 -16.74 59.43
C THR A 9 -12.63 -17.76 58.30
N TYR A 10 -13.21 -17.38 57.15
CA TYR A 10 -13.15 -18.13 55.91
C TYR A 10 -12.86 -17.18 54.77
N ILE A 11 -11.95 -17.53 53.90
CA ILE A 11 -11.62 -16.75 52.68
C ILE A 11 -12.22 -17.46 51.49
N ASP A 12 -13.15 -16.79 50.82
CA ASP A 12 -13.71 -17.20 49.53
C ASP A 12 -13.00 -16.37 48.44
N ALA A 13 -12.29 -17.05 47.54
CA ALA A 13 -11.46 -16.39 46.52
C ALA A 13 -11.94 -16.71 45.12
N GLY A 14 -11.56 -15.86 44.14
CA GLY A 14 -11.93 -16.04 42.73
C GLY A 14 -13.39 -15.69 42.46
N LEU A 15 -14.00 -14.85 43.25
CA LEU A 15 -15.37 -14.40 43.09
C LEU A 15 -15.49 -13.33 42.01
N ASN A 16 -16.53 -13.44 41.18
CA ASN A 16 -16.91 -12.38 40.25
C ASN A 16 -17.57 -11.20 40.96
N GLN A 17 -17.59 -10.03 40.32
CA GLN A 17 -18.25 -8.83 40.86
C GLN A 17 -19.77 -8.96 40.79
N GLN A 18 -20.35 -9.66 41.77
CA GLN A 18 -21.78 -9.83 41.95
C GLN A 18 -22.12 -10.01 43.45
N ASN A 19 -23.37 -9.82 43.86
CA ASN A 19 -23.76 -10.03 45.22
C ASN A 19 -23.72 -11.51 45.60
N TYR A 20 -22.96 -11.83 46.62
CA TYR A 20 -22.91 -13.16 47.25
C TYR A 20 -23.59 -13.12 48.59
N TYR A 21 -24.30 -14.20 48.95
CA TYR A 21 -25.04 -14.32 50.19
C TYR A 21 -24.49 -15.53 50.97
N TYR A 22 -24.00 -15.28 52.15
CA TYR A 22 -23.40 -16.30 53.02
C TYR A 22 -24.26 -16.61 54.19
N LYS A 23 -24.33 -17.90 54.53
CA LYS A 23 -24.86 -18.40 55.77
C LYS A 23 -23.84 -19.33 56.41
N ILE A 24 -23.67 -19.24 57.71
CA ILE A 24 -22.70 -20.02 58.46
C ILE A 24 -23.45 -20.90 59.48
N ALA A 25 -23.04 -22.16 59.55
CA ALA A 25 -23.47 -23.10 60.59
C ALA A 25 -22.25 -23.53 61.45
N ALA A 26 -22.37 -23.58 62.71
CA ALA A 26 -21.36 -24.18 63.59
C ALA A 26 -21.58 -25.69 63.67
N CYS A 27 -20.51 -26.48 63.54
CA CYS A 27 -20.56 -27.93 63.60
C CYS A 27 -19.59 -28.42 64.72
N ASP A 28 -19.93 -29.46 65.39
CA ASP A 28 -19.05 -30.12 66.37
C ASP A 28 -18.06 -31.06 65.65
N ASN A 29 -17.17 -31.71 66.43
CA ASN A 29 -16.14 -32.61 65.91
C ASN A 29 -16.70 -33.90 65.31
N THR A 30 -17.98 -34.16 65.43
CA THR A 30 -18.72 -35.30 64.91
C THR A 30 -19.62 -34.93 63.75
N ASN A 31 -19.44 -33.71 63.22
CA ASN A 31 -20.21 -33.10 62.07
C ASN A 31 -21.70 -32.87 62.39
N ASN A 32 -22.08 -32.75 63.63
CA ASN A 32 -23.40 -32.27 63.98
C ASN A 32 -23.42 -30.75 63.89
N CYS A 33 -24.19 -30.23 62.95
CA CYS A 33 -24.28 -28.81 62.73
C CYS A 33 -25.56 -28.20 63.33
N GLY A 34 -25.40 -27.07 63.96
CA GLY A 34 -26.51 -26.24 64.40
C GLY A 34 -27.23 -25.55 63.21
N ALA A 35 -28.30 -24.86 63.60
CA ALA A 35 -29.03 -24.06 62.59
C ALA A 35 -28.09 -23.00 61.95
N THR A 36 -28.27 -22.77 60.66
CA THR A 36 -27.54 -21.71 59.96
C THR A 36 -27.92 -20.34 60.50
N GLY A 37 -26.93 -19.48 60.71
CA GLY A 37 -27.16 -18.08 61.04
C GLY A 37 -27.93 -17.30 59.96
N THR A 38 -28.21 -16.04 60.27
CA THR A 38 -28.80 -15.11 59.30
C THR A 38 -27.88 -14.94 58.10
N SER A 39 -28.50 -14.76 56.92
CA SER A 39 -27.74 -14.48 55.69
C SER A 39 -27.08 -13.09 55.75
N VAL A 40 -25.81 -13.03 55.41
CA VAL A 40 -25.09 -11.78 55.18
C VAL A 40 -24.69 -11.73 53.70
N SER A 41 -24.71 -10.54 53.12
CA SER A 41 -24.30 -10.35 51.73
C SER A 41 -23.01 -9.57 51.64
N GLY A 42 -22.23 -9.87 50.63
CA GLY A 42 -21.04 -9.14 50.30
C GLY A 42 -20.92 -8.99 48.77
N PHE A 43 -20.38 -7.90 48.34
CA PHE A 43 -20.05 -7.65 46.92
C PHE A 43 -18.53 -7.51 46.80
N PRO A 44 -17.83 -8.41 46.10
CA PRO A 44 -16.40 -8.26 45.85
C PRO A 44 -16.14 -7.01 45.01
N THR A 45 -15.34 -6.09 45.53
CA THR A 45 -15.02 -4.81 44.88
C THR A 45 -13.73 -4.85 44.05
N GLY A 46 -13.07 -6.01 43.99
CA GLY A 46 -11.76 -6.15 43.37
C GLY A 46 -10.62 -5.66 44.27
N LYS A 47 -9.41 -5.73 43.76
CA LYS A 47 -8.20 -5.31 44.47
C LYS A 47 -7.96 -3.81 44.33
N PHE A 48 -8.35 -3.24 43.20
CA PHE A 48 -8.13 -1.83 42.86
C PHE A 48 -9.46 -1.11 42.69
N THR A 49 -9.53 0.13 43.16
CA THR A 49 -10.72 1.00 43.10
C THR A 49 -10.56 2.16 42.08
N SER A 50 -9.41 2.25 41.44
CA SER A 50 -9.09 3.24 40.41
C SER A 50 -8.41 2.55 39.23
N PRO A 51 -8.52 3.09 38.01
CA PRO A 51 -7.90 2.49 36.81
C PRO A 51 -6.38 2.40 36.93
N ALA A 52 -5.77 1.49 36.16
CA ALA A 52 -4.35 1.48 35.96
C ALA A 52 -3.87 2.85 35.47
N THR A 53 -2.67 3.24 35.86
CA THR A 53 -2.09 4.54 35.49
C THR A 53 -1.20 4.40 34.24
N LEU A 54 -1.37 5.32 33.31
CA LEU A 54 -0.45 5.41 32.14
C LEU A 54 0.92 5.86 32.66
N ILE A 55 1.98 5.07 32.40
CA ILE A 55 3.34 5.35 32.84
C ILE A 55 4.29 5.68 31.68
N ASP A 56 3.93 5.27 30.43
CA ASP A 56 4.68 5.60 29.22
C ASP A 56 3.77 5.63 28.01
N GLY A 57 4.06 6.52 27.05
CA GLY A 57 3.30 6.71 25.82
C GLY A 57 2.01 7.54 26.02
N PRO A 58 0.99 7.42 25.13
CA PRO A 58 1.04 6.63 23.90
C PRO A 58 2.00 7.21 22.85
N SER A 59 2.67 6.33 22.11
CA SER A 59 3.59 6.66 21.03
C SER A 59 3.20 5.89 19.76
N THR A 60 3.64 6.42 18.58
CA THR A 60 3.39 5.77 17.30
C THR A 60 4.71 5.41 16.62
N SER A 61 4.75 4.23 15.99
CA SER A 61 5.88 3.73 15.20
C SER A 61 5.39 2.99 13.95
N ASP A 62 6.33 2.53 13.12
CA ASP A 62 6.07 1.72 11.92
C ASP A 62 4.99 2.33 11.00
N ILE A 63 5.02 3.67 10.87
CA ILE A 63 4.04 4.40 10.09
C ILE A 63 4.34 4.21 8.60
N THR A 64 3.38 3.61 7.89
CA THR A 64 3.41 3.40 6.44
C THR A 64 2.27 4.14 5.75
N THR A 65 2.00 3.84 4.48
CA THR A 65 0.84 4.39 3.75
C THR A 65 -0.51 3.90 4.31
N LYS A 66 -0.53 2.71 4.93
CA LYS A 66 -1.78 2.03 5.34
C LYS A 66 -1.76 1.48 6.75
N ARG A 67 -0.65 1.63 7.47
CA ARG A 67 -0.46 1.08 8.82
C ARG A 67 0.23 2.05 9.75
N ALA A 68 0.00 1.84 11.02
CA ALA A 68 0.76 2.41 12.13
C ALA A 68 0.69 1.47 13.33
N LYS A 69 1.67 1.55 14.22
CA LYS A 69 1.67 0.84 15.49
C LYS A 69 1.55 1.87 16.60
N VAL A 70 0.66 1.61 17.57
CA VAL A 70 0.49 2.42 18.77
C VAL A 70 0.97 1.61 19.96
N SER A 71 1.85 2.22 20.77
CA SER A 71 2.46 1.56 21.94
C SER A 71 2.32 2.44 23.19
N TRP A 72 2.03 1.82 24.34
CA TRP A 72 1.98 2.49 25.65
C TRP A 72 2.25 1.50 26.78
N ALA A 73 2.45 2.00 27.98
CA ALA A 73 2.58 1.17 29.18
C ALA A 73 1.73 1.69 30.34
N THR A 74 1.22 0.73 31.14
CA THR A 74 0.45 0.99 32.36
C THR A 74 1.18 0.40 33.59
N ASP A 75 0.94 0.97 34.76
CA ASP A 75 1.56 0.56 36.01
C ASP A 75 1.16 -0.87 36.47
N ARG A 76 0.08 -1.40 35.91
CA ARG A 76 -0.41 -2.76 36.10
C ARG A 76 -1.15 -3.27 34.87
N LYS A 77 -1.47 -4.56 34.88
CA LYS A 77 -2.14 -5.23 33.77
C LYS A 77 -3.50 -4.63 33.48
N SER A 78 -3.77 -4.46 32.20
CA SER A 78 -5.05 -4.00 31.65
C SER A 78 -5.23 -4.49 30.20
N ASP A 79 -6.44 -4.41 29.67
CA ASP A 79 -6.69 -4.65 28.25
C ASP A 79 -6.12 -3.51 27.37
N SER A 80 -6.19 -3.67 26.05
CA SER A 80 -5.60 -2.72 25.11
C SER A 80 -6.64 -2.33 24.07
N LYS A 81 -6.97 -1.04 23.98
CA LYS A 81 -7.89 -0.50 22.96
C LYS A 81 -7.40 0.82 22.42
N VAL A 82 -7.62 1.06 21.14
CA VAL A 82 -7.37 2.32 20.43
C VAL A 82 -8.66 2.78 19.77
N SER A 83 -9.11 3.97 20.11
CA SER A 83 -10.15 4.69 19.36
C SER A 83 -9.47 5.65 18.41
N ILE A 84 -9.79 5.60 17.12
CA ILE A 84 -9.12 6.35 16.05
C ILE A 84 -10.12 7.01 15.11
N GLY A 85 -9.78 8.19 14.60
CA GLY A 85 -10.57 8.93 13.63
C GLY A 85 -9.71 9.88 12.81
N THR A 86 -10.31 10.51 11.80
CA THR A 86 -9.63 11.50 10.93
C THR A 86 -9.93 12.94 11.31
N LYS A 87 -10.68 13.15 12.40
CA LYS A 87 -11.03 14.47 12.93
C LYS A 87 -10.92 14.45 14.45
N SER A 88 -10.39 15.52 15.03
CA SER A 88 -10.22 15.65 16.48
C SER A 88 -11.54 15.47 17.22
N GLY A 89 -11.53 14.62 18.25
CA GLY A 89 -12.69 14.29 19.08
C GLY A 89 -13.74 13.39 18.42
N GLU A 90 -13.59 13.05 17.12
CA GLU A 90 -14.50 12.17 16.41
C GLU A 90 -13.81 10.86 16.05
N TYR A 91 -14.13 9.77 16.74
CA TYR A 91 -13.53 8.46 16.53
C TYR A 91 -14.50 7.49 15.90
N SER A 92 -13.96 6.48 15.19
CA SER A 92 -14.75 5.35 14.70
C SER A 92 -15.50 4.68 15.86
N PRO A 93 -16.75 4.24 15.67
CA PRO A 93 -17.49 3.50 16.69
C PRO A 93 -16.85 2.14 17.04
N SER A 94 -16.00 1.60 16.16
CA SER A 94 -15.27 0.37 16.40
C SER A 94 -13.87 0.67 16.93
N GLU A 95 -13.57 0.22 18.13
CA GLU A 95 -12.23 0.28 18.70
C GLU A 95 -11.37 -0.87 18.20
N VAL A 96 -10.08 -0.59 17.98
CA VAL A 96 -9.08 -1.60 17.61
C VAL A 96 -8.35 -2.03 18.88
N GLY A 97 -8.29 -3.33 19.15
CA GLY A 97 -7.60 -3.81 20.35
C GLY A 97 -7.92 -5.25 20.72
N ASN A 98 -7.56 -5.61 21.93
CA ASN A 98 -7.80 -6.95 22.50
C ASN A 98 -8.03 -6.89 24.02
N SER A 99 -8.54 -7.99 24.58
CA SER A 99 -8.84 -8.14 26.00
C SER A 99 -7.70 -8.76 26.83
N SER A 100 -6.51 -8.97 26.22
CA SER A 100 -5.37 -9.55 26.93
C SER A 100 -4.87 -8.58 28.01
N GLN A 101 -4.77 -9.05 29.24
CA GLN A 101 -4.31 -8.27 30.39
C GLN A 101 -2.78 -8.21 30.40
N THR A 102 -2.23 -7.06 30.02
CA THR A 102 -0.79 -6.78 29.96
C THR A 102 -0.47 -5.39 30.52
N SER A 103 0.77 -5.12 30.89
CA SER A 103 1.25 -3.78 31.27
C SER A 103 2.02 -3.06 30.18
N VAL A 104 2.37 -3.79 29.09
CA VAL A 104 2.96 -3.22 27.89
C VAL A 104 2.01 -3.51 26.74
N HIS A 105 1.61 -2.47 26.03
CA HIS A 105 0.54 -2.50 25.06
C HIS A 105 1.09 -2.14 23.67
N ASP A 106 0.78 -2.96 22.70
CA ASP A 106 1.11 -2.76 21.28
C ASP A 106 -0.12 -3.08 20.43
N ILE A 107 -0.63 -2.09 19.70
CA ILE A 107 -1.77 -2.25 18.80
C ILE A 107 -1.37 -1.82 17.39
N SER A 108 -1.53 -2.72 16.42
CA SER A 108 -1.40 -2.42 15.01
C SER A 108 -2.70 -1.86 14.46
N LEU A 109 -2.60 -0.75 13.76
CA LEU A 109 -3.68 -0.10 13.03
C LEU A 109 -3.47 -0.38 11.55
N ASP A 110 -4.42 -1.04 10.91
CA ASP A 110 -4.37 -1.44 9.51
C ASP A 110 -5.45 -0.71 8.69
N ASN A 111 -5.34 -0.80 7.35
CA ASN A 111 -6.29 -0.23 6.40
C ASN A 111 -6.47 1.29 6.53
N LEU A 112 -5.42 1.99 6.89
CA LEU A 112 -5.39 3.44 6.94
C LEU A 112 -5.33 4.03 5.52
N SER A 113 -5.73 5.29 5.38
CA SER A 113 -5.61 6.06 4.13
C SER A 113 -4.23 6.72 4.05
N PRO A 114 -3.56 6.71 2.89
CA PRO A 114 -2.28 7.37 2.72
C PRO A 114 -2.35 8.89 2.91
N GLY A 115 -1.27 9.48 3.44
CA GLY A 115 -1.13 10.93 3.60
C GLY A 115 -2.20 11.57 4.49
N THR A 116 -2.79 10.81 5.41
CA THR A 116 -3.93 11.22 6.21
C THR A 116 -3.51 11.44 7.66
N THR A 117 -3.95 12.55 8.25
CA THR A 117 -3.81 12.80 9.69
C THR A 117 -4.86 12.01 10.44
N TYR A 118 -4.42 11.25 11.42
CA TYR A 118 -5.25 10.49 12.33
C TYR A 118 -5.13 11.06 13.74
N TYR A 119 -6.26 11.10 14.45
CA TYR A 119 -6.40 11.43 15.85
C TYR A 119 -6.76 10.18 16.60
N PHE A 120 -6.15 9.92 17.75
CA PHE A 120 -6.43 8.71 18.51
C PHE A 120 -6.29 8.93 20.00
N ILE A 121 -7.00 8.10 20.76
CA ILE A 121 -6.82 7.90 22.19
C ILE A 121 -6.62 6.42 22.47
N VAL A 122 -5.77 6.08 23.42
CA VAL A 122 -5.70 4.73 23.94
C VAL A 122 -6.59 4.61 25.17
N LYS A 123 -7.22 3.45 25.33
CA LYS A 123 -8.09 3.10 26.44
C LYS A 123 -7.67 1.76 27.00
N TRP A 124 -7.91 1.59 28.26
CA TRP A 124 -7.61 0.33 28.95
C TRP A 124 -8.60 0.06 30.06
N THR A 125 -8.80 -1.21 30.38
CA THR A 125 -9.62 -1.70 31.48
C THR A 125 -8.80 -2.72 32.24
N ASP A 126 -8.58 -2.51 33.55
CA ASP A 126 -7.85 -3.44 34.40
C ASP A 126 -8.69 -4.67 34.79
N GLU A 127 -8.08 -5.61 35.51
CA GLU A 127 -8.71 -6.88 35.90
C GLU A 127 -9.93 -6.69 36.83
N ASP A 128 -10.03 -5.53 37.49
CA ASP A 128 -11.14 -5.17 38.38
C ASP A 128 -12.23 -4.35 37.66
N GLY A 129 -12.08 -4.12 36.33
CA GLY A 129 -13.06 -3.39 35.52
C GLY A 129 -12.92 -1.86 35.57
N ASN A 130 -11.86 -1.33 36.19
CA ASN A 130 -11.63 0.11 36.21
C ASN A 130 -11.03 0.56 34.85
N THR A 131 -11.62 1.58 34.22
CA THR A 131 -11.28 2.06 32.90
C THR A 131 -10.47 3.35 32.95
N GLY A 132 -9.42 3.42 32.12
CA GLY A 132 -8.62 4.63 31.89
C GLY A 132 -8.54 4.98 30.43
N ALA A 133 -8.15 6.22 30.13
CA ALA A 133 -7.90 6.70 28.78
C ALA A 133 -6.78 7.75 28.77
N SER A 134 -6.07 7.85 27.63
CA SER A 134 -5.07 8.90 27.41
C SER A 134 -5.70 10.21 26.94
N ALA A 135 -4.90 11.28 26.92
CA ALA A 135 -5.18 12.44 26.09
C ALA A 135 -5.10 12.06 24.61
N GLU A 136 -5.78 12.84 23.76
CA GLU A 136 -5.73 12.69 22.29
C GLU A 136 -4.30 12.94 21.79
N GLN A 137 -3.88 12.07 20.86
CA GLN A 137 -2.63 12.14 20.13
C GLN A 137 -2.90 12.11 18.62
N THR A 138 -1.89 12.47 17.83
CA THR A 138 -2.00 12.47 16.36
C THR A 138 -0.80 11.84 15.71
N PHE A 139 -1.01 11.27 14.52
CA PHE A 139 0.05 10.90 13.59
C PHE A 139 -0.42 11.11 12.15
N VAL A 140 0.52 11.11 11.20
CA VAL A 140 0.22 11.22 9.78
C VAL A 140 0.78 10.00 9.07
N THR A 141 -0.04 9.31 8.30
CA THR A 141 0.42 8.20 7.44
C THR A 141 1.31 8.72 6.31
N THR A 142 2.23 7.88 5.84
CA THR A 142 3.05 8.20 4.68
C THR A 142 2.17 8.48 3.47
N ALA A 143 2.50 9.51 2.70
CA ALA A 143 1.78 9.83 1.47
C ALA A 143 1.95 8.72 0.43
N ALA A 144 0.93 8.48 -0.39
CA ALA A 144 1.01 7.56 -1.51
C ALA A 144 2.12 7.99 -2.48
N PRO A 145 2.88 7.04 -3.04
CA PRO A 145 3.81 7.35 -4.12
C PRO A 145 3.10 7.97 -5.32
N SER A 146 3.80 8.85 -6.03
CA SER A 146 3.25 9.54 -7.19
C SER A 146 4.19 9.49 -8.38
N ILE A 147 3.60 9.60 -9.58
CA ILE A 147 4.29 9.65 -10.87
C ILE A 147 3.99 11.00 -11.51
N LYS A 148 5.02 11.66 -12.03
CA LYS A 148 4.93 12.98 -12.68
C LYS A 148 5.78 13.03 -13.93
N GLU A 149 5.55 14.03 -14.78
CA GLU A 149 6.37 14.37 -15.92
C GLU A 149 6.62 13.17 -16.86
N VAL A 150 5.55 12.43 -17.19
CA VAL A 150 5.66 11.29 -18.09
C VAL A 150 5.73 11.79 -19.53
N GLU A 151 6.86 11.58 -20.20
CA GLU A 151 7.14 12.04 -21.55
C GLU A 151 7.68 10.90 -22.40
N VAL A 152 7.23 10.81 -23.65
CA VAL A 152 7.81 9.94 -24.67
C VAL A 152 8.59 10.79 -25.67
N SER A 153 9.83 10.41 -25.94
CA SER A 153 10.73 11.10 -26.85
C SER A 153 11.54 10.11 -27.69
N SER A 154 12.34 10.63 -28.62
CA SER A 154 13.25 9.82 -29.45
C SER A 154 12.57 8.60 -30.09
N ILE A 155 11.36 8.81 -30.63
CA ILE A 155 10.58 7.74 -31.23
C ILE A 155 11.20 7.38 -32.59
N GLY A 156 11.81 6.19 -32.66
CA GLY A 156 12.37 5.59 -33.87
C GLY A 156 11.44 4.53 -34.46
N LEU A 157 11.93 3.85 -35.52
CA LEU A 157 11.18 2.77 -36.19
C LEU A 157 10.92 1.56 -35.25
N GLY A 158 11.85 1.29 -34.31
CA GLY A 158 11.81 0.12 -33.45
C GLY A 158 12.04 0.40 -31.99
N ASN A 159 12.13 1.67 -31.60
CA ASN A 159 12.39 2.07 -30.23
C ASN A 159 11.70 3.39 -29.88
N ALA A 160 11.57 3.66 -28.59
CA ALA A 160 11.14 4.95 -28.03
C ALA A 160 11.76 5.14 -26.65
N GLN A 161 11.96 6.37 -26.24
CA GLN A 161 12.46 6.71 -24.92
C GLN A 161 11.32 7.25 -24.06
N LEU A 162 11.11 6.65 -22.89
CA LEU A 162 10.13 7.08 -21.89
C LEU A 162 10.86 7.68 -20.70
N ALA A 163 10.55 8.93 -20.35
CA ALA A 163 11.05 9.60 -19.15
C ALA A 163 9.91 9.90 -18.19
N PHE A 164 10.16 9.80 -16.89
CA PHE A 164 9.20 10.15 -15.83
C PHE A 164 9.90 10.35 -14.50
N THR A 165 9.22 11.02 -13.56
CA THR A 165 9.69 11.23 -12.19
C THR A 165 8.76 10.52 -11.21
N THR A 166 9.33 9.81 -10.22
CA THR A 166 8.57 9.25 -9.10
C THR A 166 8.90 9.99 -7.80
N ARG A 167 7.95 10.02 -6.88
CA ARG A 167 8.13 10.49 -5.52
C ARG A 167 7.55 9.48 -4.53
N GLY A 168 8.27 9.22 -3.43
CA GLY A 168 7.83 8.30 -2.38
C GLY A 168 8.01 6.81 -2.71
N SER A 169 8.77 6.48 -3.76
CA SER A 169 9.04 5.11 -4.18
C SER A 169 10.44 4.95 -4.73
N THR A 170 11.02 3.78 -4.50
CA THR A 170 12.32 3.36 -5.05
C THR A 170 12.20 2.37 -6.21
N LYS A 171 10.97 2.09 -6.65
CA LYS A 171 10.69 1.15 -7.74
C LYS A 171 9.63 1.70 -8.67
N ALA A 172 9.83 1.55 -9.97
CA ALA A 172 8.83 1.81 -10.99
C ALA A 172 8.79 0.69 -12.02
N THR A 173 7.60 0.44 -12.58
CA THR A 173 7.39 -0.51 -13.68
C THR A 173 6.65 0.20 -14.80
N VAL A 174 7.15 0.06 -16.01
CA VAL A 174 6.46 0.49 -17.24
C VAL A 174 5.87 -0.74 -17.90
N TYR A 175 4.56 -0.74 -18.04
CA TYR A 175 3.85 -1.71 -18.89
C TYR A 175 3.56 -1.05 -20.22
N TYR A 176 3.76 -1.77 -21.33
CA TYR A 176 3.51 -1.25 -22.67
C TYR A 176 3.04 -2.35 -23.62
N GLY A 177 2.41 -1.97 -24.72
CA GLY A 177 1.90 -2.92 -25.71
C GLY A 177 1.05 -2.25 -26.78
N THR A 178 0.60 -3.01 -27.77
CA THR A 178 -0.25 -2.53 -28.86
C THR A 178 -1.73 -2.38 -28.48
N SER A 179 -2.08 -2.76 -27.26
CA SER A 179 -3.38 -2.57 -26.64
C SER A 179 -3.22 -2.19 -25.17
N GLU A 180 -4.29 -1.76 -24.53
CA GLU A 180 -4.30 -1.42 -23.10
C GLU A 180 -4.21 -2.65 -22.16
N SER A 181 -4.14 -3.86 -22.73
CA SER A 181 -3.84 -5.08 -21.97
C SER A 181 -2.35 -5.27 -21.68
N PHE A 182 -1.50 -4.48 -22.32
CA PHE A 182 -0.04 -4.45 -22.22
C PHE A 182 0.62 -5.85 -22.30
N GLY A 183 1.53 -6.07 -23.20
CA GLY A 183 2.22 -7.35 -23.38
C GLY A 183 3.68 -7.34 -22.95
N GLY A 184 4.26 -6.16 -22.76
CA GLY A 184 5.64 -5.95 -22.34
C GLY A 184 5.73 -5.22 -21.03
N LEU A 185 6.82 -5.42 -20.31
CA LEU A 185 7.13 -4.67 -19.08
C LEU A 185 8.63 -4.38 -18.96
N LYS A 186 8.95 -3.24 -18.36
CA LYS A 186 10.31 -2.92 -17.89
C LYS A 186 10.23 -2.40 -16.45
N THR A 187 11.05 -2.92 -15.56
CA THR A 187 11.13 -2.49 -14.15
C THR A 187 12.47 -1.81 -13.90
N VAL A 188 12.43 -0.72 -13.17
CA VAL A 188 13.61 0.03 -12.73
C VAL A 188 13.55 0.27 -11.22
N ASN A 189 14.72 0.24 -10.59
CA ASN A 189 14.88 0.51 -9.16
C ASN A 189 15.90 1.63 -8.97
N THR A 190 15.79 2.36 -7.88
CA THR A 190 16.77 3.35 -7.44
C THR A 190 16.96 3.27 -5.93
N SER A 191 18.02 3.86 -5.44
CA SER A 191 18.29 4.01 -4.00
C SER A 191 17.58 5.22 -3.37
N THR A 192 16.95 6.09 -4.17
CA THR A 192 16.31 7.33 -3.72
C THR A 192 14.81 7.30 -3.95
N ALA A 193 14.05 7.83 -3.00
CA ALA A 193 12.58 7.87 -3.07
C ALA A 193 12.03 8.96 -4.02
N GLU A 194 12.87 9.86 -4.50
CA GLU A 194 12.56 10.81 -5.57
C GLU A 194 13.59 10.66 -6.67
N SER A 195 13.15 10.21 -7.86
CA SER A 195 14.04 9.89 -8.97
C SER A 195 13.38 10.16 -10.31
N ARG A 196 14.20 10.72 -11.23
CA ARG A 196 13.88 10.78 -12.65
C ARG A 196 14.41 9.52 -13.31
N TYR A 197 13.54 8.84 -14.02
CA TYR A 197 13.87 7.66 -14.81
C TYR A 197 13.87 8.01 -16.29
N GLN A 198 14.72 7.31 -17.03
CA GLN A 198 14.76 7.34 -18.48
C GLN A 198 14.93 5.90 -18.96
N ILE A 199 13.95 5.39 -19.66
CA ILE A 199 13.86 3.99 -20.08
C ILE A 199 13.73 3.93 -21.59
N GLU A 200 14.51 3.09 -22.21
CA GLU A 200 14.35 2.77 -23.62
C GLU A 200 13.38 1.59 -23.78
N LEU A 201 12.37 1.78 -24.61
CA LEU A 201 11.47 0.74 -25.09
C LEU A 201 11.98 0.32 -26.46
N ASP A 202 12.44 -0.90 -26.59
CA ASP A 202 13.05 -1.48 -27.79
C ASP A 202 12.23 -2.66 -28.34
N GLY A 203 12.57 -3.13 -29.54
CA GLY A 203 11.86 -4.22 -30.20
C GLY A 203 10.45 -3.87 -30.65
N LEU A 204 10.17 -2.59 -30.87
CA LEU A 204 8.87 -2.11 -31.30
C LEU A 204 8.70 -2.37 -32.83
N ALA A 205 7.46 -2.58 -33.28
CA ALA A 205 7.11 -2.63 -34.69
C ALA A 205 6.98 -1.21 -35.25
N ASP A 206 7.39 -0.99 -36.48
CA ASP A 206 7.25 0.27 -37.19
C ASP A 206 5.78 0.55 -37.57
N GLY A 207 5.40 1.82 -37.70
CA GLY A 207 4.04 2.25 -38.05
C GLY A 207 2.95 1.80 -37.08
N THR A 208 3.30 1.55 -35.81
CA THR A 208 2.44 0.89 -34.84
C THR A 208 2.14 1.82 -33.67
N LYS A 209 0.88 1.87 -33.24
CA LYS A 209 0.47 2.57 -32.03
C LYS A 209 0.71 1.70 -30.80
N TYR A 210 1.38 2.27 -29.81
CA TYR A 210 1.62 1.66 -28.51
C TYR A 210 0.92 2.43 -27.41
N TYR A 211 0.42 1.70 -26.41
CA TYR A 211 -0.08 2.20 -25.15
C TYR A 211 0.94 1.89 -24.07
N TYR A 212 1.03 2.74 -23.08
CA TYR A 212 1.87 2.50 -21.90
C TYR A 212 1.20 3.01 -20.63
N ILE A 213 1.60 2.45 -19.49
CA ILE A 213 1.27 2.93 -18.16
C ILE A 213 2.50 2.78 -17.28
N VAL A 214 2.76 3.79 -16.46
CA VAL A 214 3.81 3.73 -15.44
C VAL A 214 3.16 3.41 -14.12
N SER A 215 3.74 2.48 -13.37
CA SER A 215 3.36 2.13 -12.00
C SER A 215 4.51 2.38 -11.06
N THR A 216 4.20 2.74 -9.81
CA THR A 216 5.14 2.87 -8.71
C THR A 216 4.60 2.14 -7.49
N TYR A 217 5.41 1.93 -6.46
CA TYR A 217 5.07 1.04 -5.34
C TYR A 217 5.41 1.72 -4.01
N ASP A 218 4.58 1.52 -3.00
CA ASP A 218 4.92 1.92 -1.64
C ASP A 218 5.87 0.93 -0.95
N GLN A 219 6.19 1.19 0.30
CA GLN A 219 7.10 0.36 1.09
C GLN A 219 6.54 -1.05 1.36
N GLU A 220 5.23 -1.23 1.29
CA GLU A 220 4.53 -2.50 1.47
C GLU A 220 4.31 -3.25 0.17
N GLY A 221 4.72 -2.67 -0.96
CA GLY A 221 4.59 -3.25 -2.30
C GLY A 221 3.23 -3.02 -2.95
N ALA A 222 2.37 -2.17 -2.40
CA ALA A 222 1.12 -1.79 -3.03
C ALA A 222 1.40 -0.94 -4.28
N GLU A 223 0.76 -1.28 -5.39
CA GLU A 223 0.95 -0.64 -6.69
C GLU A 223 0.07 0.60 -6.83
N TYR A 224 0.69 1.69 -7.31
CA TYR A 224 0.03 2.95 -7.65
C TYR A 224 0.26 3.24 -9.14
N LYS A 225 -0.81 3.24 -9.93
CA LYS A 225 -0.78 3.41 -11.38
C LYS A 225 -0.96 4.86 -11.78
N GLY A 226 -0.15 5.29 -12.75
CA GLY A 226 -0.35 6.56 -13.44
C GLY A 226 -1.47 6.48 -14.48
N ASN A 227 -1.52 7.46 -15.35
CA ASN A 227 -2.46 7.47 -16.47
C ASN A 227 -1.93 6.65 -17.65
N VAL A 228 -2.84 6.07 -18.43
CA VAL A 228 -2.51 5.44 -19.69
C VAL A 228 -2.14 6.50 -20.72
N GLY A 229 -0.96 6.36 -21.31
CA GLY A 229 -0.48 7.17 -22.41
C GLY A 229 -0.36 6.35 -23.69
N SER A 230 -0.12 7.02 -24.81
CA SER A 230 0.14 6.35 -26.08
C SER A 230 1.11 7.15 -26.94
N PHE A 231 1.81 6.44 -27.83
CA PHE A 231 2.64 6.99 -28.88
C PHE A 231 2.56 6.10 -30.12
N SER A 232 3.07 6.57 -31.27
CA SER A 232 3.16 5.75 -32.48
C SER A 232 4.57 5.80 -33.03
N THR A 233 5.10 4.64 -33.38
CA THR A 233 6.35 4.56 -34.16
C THR A 233 6.10 5.03 -35.57
N PRO A 234 7.07 5.69 -36.22
CA PRO A 234 6.94 6.07 -37.63
C PRO A 234 6.88 4.82 -38.52
N PRO A 235 6.12 4.85 -39.60
CA PRO A 235 6.13 3.77 -40.57
C PRO A 235 7.43 3.76 -41.33
N ARG A 236 7.93 2.57 -41.70
CA ARG A 236 9.09 2.39 -42.54
C ARG A 236 8.80 2.94 -43.94
N PRO A 237 9.72 3.71 -44.54
CA PRO A 237 9.57 4.13 -45.93
C PRO A 237 9.35 2.94 -46.87
N ARG A 238 8.40 3.06 -47.74
CA ARG A 238 8.08 2.06 -48.78
C ARG A 238 7.88 2.75 -50.10
N ILE A 239 8.46 2.18 -51.15
CA ILE A 239 8.26 2.64 -52.52
C ILE A 239 6.97 2.02 -53.08
N THR A 240 6.16 2.87 -53.69
CA THR A 240 4.94 2.49 -54.42
C THR A 240 4.90 3.20 -55.76
N ASN A 241 4.03 2.73 -56.64
CA ASN A 241 3.80 3.34 -57.96
C ASN A 241 5.09 3.52 -58.80
N LEU A 242 6.01 2.57 -58.70
CA LEU A 242 7.22 2.57 -59.55
C LEU A 242 6.82 2.52 -61.01
N ARG A 243 7.30 3.48 -61.81
CA ARG A 243 7.04 3.59 -63.24
C ARG A 243 8.36 3.80 -63.97
N PHE A 244 8.43 3.22 -65.12
CA PHE A 244 9.52 3.36 -66.06
C PHE A 244 8.93 3.72 -67.41
N GLN A 245 9.31 4.87 -67.95
CA GLN A 245 8.73 5.36 -69.22
C GLN A 245 9.74 6.19 -70.03
N PRO A 246 9.63 6.20 -71.36
CA PRO A 246 10.43 7.08 -72.23
C PRO A 246 10.15 8.55 -71.92
N VAL A 247 11.15 9.41 -72.09
CA VAL A 247 11.00 10.86 -71.94
C VAL A 247 10.64 11.45 -73.30
N ALA A 248 9.53 12.15 -73.43
CA ALA A 248 9.07 12.73 -74.62
C ALA A 248 10.06 13.80 -75.12
N GLY A 249 10.48 13.72 -76.43
CA GLY A 249 11.43 14.64 -77.06
C GLY A 249 12.91 14.29 -76.85
N GLU A 250 13.20 13.25 -76.08
CA GLU A 250 14.54 12.78 -75.76
C GLU A 250 14.88 11.52 -76.58
N PRO A 251 16.18 11.18 -76.80
CA PRO A 251 16.58 9.94 -77.41
C PRO A 251 15.93 8.71 -76.74
N THR A 252 15.71 7.64 -77.59
CA THR A 252 15.11 6.39 -77.04
C THR A 252 15.92 5.70 -75.94
N SER A 253 17.18 6.09 -75.77
CA SER A 253 18.05 5.67 -74.67
C SER A 253 17.78 6.40 -73.35
N THR A 254 16.92 7.45 -73.38
CA THR A 254 16.57 8.22 -72.15
C THR A 254 15.27 7.68 -71.56
N GLN A 255 15.32 7.31 -70.30
CA GLN A 255 14.19 6.75 -69.60
C GLN A 255 13.97 7.52 -68.27
N GLN A 256 12.73 7.74 -67.96
CA GLN A 256 12.33 8.29 -66.67
C GLN A 256 11.88 7.17 -65.69
N VAL A 257 12.49 7.14 -64.57
CA VAL A 257 12.03 6.31 -63.42
C VAL A 257 11.33 7.22 -62.41
N SER A 258 10.11 6.89 -62.08
CA SER A 258 9.35 7.64 -61.09
C SER A 258 8.68 6.70 -60.08
N TRP A 259 8.57 7.14 -58.84
CA TRP A 259 7.95 6.38 -57.74
C TRP A 259 7.29 7.33 -56.76
N GLN A 260 6.55 6.74 -55.82
CA GLN A 260 5.99 7.42 -54.65
C GLN A 260 6.48 6.71 -53.39
N THR A 261 6.59 7.46 -52.29
CA THR A 261 6.86 6.92 -50.96
C THR A 261 5.68 7.18 -50.06
N ASN A 262 5.41 6.28 -49.11
CA ASN A 262 4.33 6.41 -48.11
C ASN A 262 4.61 7.49 -47.06
N VAL A 263 5.86 7.90 -46.91
CA VAL A 263 6.33 8.97 -45.99
C VAL A 263 7.44 9.76 -46.68
N PRO A 264 7.68 11.04 -46.36
CA PRO A 264 8.83 11.79 -46.84
C PRO A 264 10.12 11.03 -46.52
N SER A 265 10.93 10.75 -47.56
CA SER A 265 12.17 10.01 -47.42
C SER A 265 13.12 10.37 -48.55
N SER A 266 14.43 10.27 -48.32
CA SER A 266 15.41 10.20 -49.38
C SER A 266 15.27 8.89 -50.17
N SER A 267 15.67 8.88 -51.42
CA SER A 267 15.61 7.70 -52.28
C SER A 267 16.94 7.49 -52.95
N GLN A 268 17.30 6.23 -53.16
CA GLN A 268 18.50 5.82 -53.88
C GLN A 268 18.08 4.96 -55.05
N VAL A 269 18.59 5.26 -56.22
CA VAL A 269 18.35 4.48 -57.45
C VAL A 269 19.64 3.73 -57.82
N THR A 270 19.55 2.43 -58.00
CA THR A 270 20.63 1.59 -58.52
C THR A 270 20.19 0.97 -59.83
N TYR A 271 21.06 0.91 -60.79
CA TYR A 271 20.78 0.19 -62.03
C TYR A 271 21.98 -0.63 -62.45
N ASN A 272 21.76 -1.67 -63.23
CA ASN A 272 22.80 -2.41 -63.88
C ASN A 272 22.31 -2.92 -65.22
N THR A 273 23.26 -3.28 -66.12
CA THR A 273 22.98 -4.11 -67.25
C THR A 273 23.30 -5.58 -66.96
N LEU A 274 22.70 -6.52 -67.66
CA LEU A 274 22.99 -7.95 -67.51
C LEU A 274 24.51 -8.19 -67.48
N ASN A 275 25.02 -8.70 -66.35
CA ASN A 275 26.41 -9.04 -66.03
C ASN A 275 27.34 -7.91 -65.51
N THR A 276 26.82 -6.78 -65.06
CA THR A 276 27.63 -5.74 -64.39
C THR A 276 27.18 -5.51 -62.96
N ALA A 277 28.10 -5.05 -62.10
CA ALA A 277 27.73 -4.63 -60.73
C ALA A 277 26.75 -3.44 -60.79
N PRO A 278 25.81 -3.29 -59.81
CA PRO A 278 24.93 -2.14 -59.75
C PRO A 278 25.69 -0.81 -59.71
N ILE A 279 25.19 0.20 -60.41
CA ILE A 279 25.68 1.56 -60.35
C ILE A 279 24.73 2.35 -59.44
N GLU A 280 25.25 2.92 -58.36
CA GLU A 280 24.49 3.77 -57.44
C GLU A 280 24.51 5.21 -57.93
N VAL A 281 23.32 5.79 -58.01
CA VAL A 281 23.14 7.22 -58.29
C VAL A 281 22.48 7.85 -57.05
N GLN A 282 23.21 8.71 -56.38
CA GLN A 282 22.66 9.52 -55.30
C GLN A 282 22.19 10.86 -55.84
N ASP A 283 21.01 11.28 -55.43
CA ASP A 283 20.44 12.60 -55.72
C ASP A 283 20.83 13.58 -54.60
#